data_3dd0d6c2708ffb6051b531c2dcf33dec
#
_entry.id   3dd0d6c2708ffb6051b531c2dcf33dec
#
_cell.length_a   1.000
_cell.length_b   1.000
_cell.length_c   1.000
_cell.angle_alpha   90.00
_cell.angle_beta   90.00
_cell.angle_gamma   90.00
#
_symmetry.space_group_name_H-M   'P 1'
#
loop_
_entity.id
_entity.type
_entity.pdbx_description
1 polymer ?
#
loop_
_entity_poly.entity_id
_entity_poly.type
_entity_poly.pdbx_seq_one_letter_code
_entity_poly.pdbx_strand_id
1 'polypeptide(L)'
;GDRVLAMAEQGGYAALTSIHRNNCYHLPDKMSFADAASMALVFDTAWFSLVERGRFTEGETVLVLGASGGVGLAALQLVRAMGGHALAGIANPDKADLVRDAGAEAVIDLAVDNLRDSLRDQVFAITEGRGADVVIDPLGDDIFDAALRAVAWRGRMVVIGFAAGRIP
;
A
#
# COMPACT_ATOMS: atom_id res chain seq x y z
N GLY A 1 20.48 -27.91 -0.58
CA GLY A 1 20.09 -26.70 -1.28
C GLY A 1 19.59 -25.64 -0.33
N ASP A 2 19.95 -24.39 -0.58
CA ASP A 2 19.55 -23.27 0.27
C ASP A 2 18.09 -22.90 0.02
N ARG A 3 17.43 -22.43 1.06
CA ARG A 3 16.11 -21.84 0.94
C ARG A 3 16.27 -20.36 0.54
N VAL A 4 15.75 -19.98 -0.64
CA VAL A 4 15.92 -18.62 -1.15
C VAL A 4 14.60 -18.05 -1.71
N LEU A 5 14.46 -16.74 -1.60
CA LEU A 5 13.58 -15.92 -2.40
C LEU A 5 14.38 -15.43 -3.61
N ALA A 6 13.85 -15.53 -4.80
CA ALA A 6 14.52 -15.06 -5.99
C ALA A 6 13.60 -14.11 -6.79
N MET A 7 14.16 -12.98 -7.21
CA MET A 7 13.47 -12.00 -8.05
C MET A 7 13.77 -12.32 -9.52
N ALA A 8 12.78 -12.92 -10.19
CA ALA A 8 12.84 -13.27 -11.59
C ALA A 8 11.98 -12.32 -12.43
N GLU A 9 12.52 -11.78 -13.51
CA GLU A 9 11.76 -10.99 -14.47
C GLU A 9 10.74 -11.86 -15.22
N GLN A 10 11.11 -13.12 -15.47
CA GLN A 10 10.28 -14.09 -16.19
C GLN A 10 10.51 -15.50 -15.62
N GLY A 11 9.58 -16.42 -15.92
CA GLY A 11 9.73 -17.83 -15.57
C GLY A 11 9.43 -18.20 -14.11
N GLY A 12 8.74 -17.34 -13.36
CA GLY A 12 8.36 -17.63 -11.97
C GLY A 12 7.30 -18.73 -11.82
N TYR A 13 6.49 -18.99 -12.85
CA TYR A 13 5.50 -20.08 -12.88
C TYR A 13 6.11 -21.36 -13.47
N ALA A 14 7.21 -21.82 -12.94
CA ALA A 14 7.91 -23.00 -13.41
C ALA A 14 8.45 -23.85 -12.26
N ALA A 15 8.63 -25.14 -12.48
CA ALA A 15 9.23 -26.04 -11.49
C ALA A 15 10.71 -25.76 -11.27
N LEU A 16 11.39 -25.22 -12.28
CA LEU A 16 12.79 -24.83 -12.24
C LEU A 16 12.99 -23.51 -12.99
N THR A 17 13.85 -22.66 -12.48
CA THR A 17 14.24 -21.41 -13.14
C THR A 17 15.73 -21.15 -12.92
N SER A 18 16.35 -20.41 -13.84
CA SER A 18 17.76 -19.99 -13.72
C SER A 18 17.80 -18.50 -13.42
N ILE A 19 18.36 -18.14 -12.27
CA ILE A 19 18.39 -16.77 -11.79
C ILE A 19 19.81 -16.44 -11.35
N HIS A 20 20.26 -15.21 -11.64
CA HIS A 20 21.55 -14.76 -11.19
C HIS A 20 21.59 -14.70 -9.66
N ARG A 21 22.67 -15.19 -9.05
CA ARG A 21 22.81 -15.31 -7.59
C ARG A 21 22.57 -13.99 -6.82
N ASN A 22 22.86 -12.86 -7.44
CA ASN A 22 22.67 -11.55 -6.81
C ASN A 22 21.19 -11.16 -6.64
N ASN A 23 20.28 -11.88 -7.32
CA ASN A 23 18.83 -11.71 -7.21
C ASN A 23 18.20 -12.78 -6.30
N CYS A 24 19.02 -13.49 -5.52
CA CYS A 24 18.60 -14.52 -4.59
C CYS A 24 18.90 -14.07 -3.16
N TYR A 25 17.91 -14.18 -2.28
CA TYR A 25 17.98 -13.78 -0.88
C TYR A 25 17.68 -14.99 0.00
N HIS A 26 18.49 -15.24 1.01
CA HIS A 26 18.25 -16.32 1.95
C HIS A 26 16.96 -16.11 2.75
N LEU A 27 16.15 -17.14 2.84
CA LEU A 27 14.93 -17.11 3.66
C LEU A 27 15.27 -17.50 5.10
N PRO A 28 14.66 -16.81 6.08
CA PRO A 28 14.67 -17.27 7.47
C PRO A 28 14.06 -18.68 7.58
N ASP A 29 14.59 -19.50 8.46
CA ASP A 29 14.15 -20.91 8.60
C ASP A 29 12.66 -21.05 8.87
N LYS A 30 12.08 -20.11 9.61
CA LYS A 30 10.66 -20.12 10.01
C LYS A 30 9.72 -19.55 8.93
N MET A 31 10.24 -18.92 7.89
CA MET A 31 9.42 -18.34 6.83
C MET A 31 8.95 -19.43 5.86
N SER A 32 7.65 -19.49 5.57
CA SER A 32 7.14 -20.40 4.55
C SER A 32 7.53 -19.95 3.14
N PHE A 33 7.59 -20.88 2.18
CA PHE A 33 7.80 -20.51 0.78
C PHE A 33 6.62 -19.70 0.19
N ALA A 34 5.40 -19.94 0.67
CA ALA A 34 4.22 -19.19 0.26
C ALA A 34 4.30 -17.72 0.72
N ASP A 35 4.66 -17.49 1.98
CA ASP A 35 4.86 -16.13 2.50
C ASP A 35 5.98 -15.43 1.73
N ALA A 36 7.11 -16.09 1.54
CA ALA A 36 8.23 -15.54 0.80
C ALA A 36 7.87 -15.17 -0.64
N ALA A 37 7.14 -16.04 -1.34
CA ALA A 37 6.73 -15.80 -2.72
C ALA A 37 5.72 -14.64 -2.85
N SER A 38 4.90 -14.42 -1.82
CA SER A 38 3.88 -13.37 -1.83
C SER A 38 4.39 -11.98 -1.43
N MET A 39 5.52 -11.91 -0.71
CA MET A 39 5.94 -10.65 -0.07
C MET A 39 6.86 -9.77 -0.92
N ALA A 40 7.79 -10.33 -1.69
CA ALA A 40 8.90 -9.56 -2.22
C ALA A 40 8.45 -8.33 -3.00
N LEU A 41 7.76 -8.50 -4.11
CA LEU A 41 7.36 -7.39 -4.98
C LEU A 41 6.46 -6.38 -4.27
N VAL A 42 5.55 -6.84 -3.44
CA VAL A 42 4.57 -5.95 -2.78
C VAL A 42 5.23 -5.13 -1.68
N PHE A 43 6.14 -5.72 -0.90
CA PHE A 43 6.88 -4.99 0.13
C PHE A 43 7.93 -4.05 -0.46
N ASP A 44 8.64 -4.45 -1.53
CA ASP A 44 9.57 -3.57 -2.23
C ASP A 44 8.84 -2.35 -2.81
N THR A 45 7.68 -2.56 -3.44
CA THR A 45 6.85 -1.47 -3.97
C THR A 45 6.35 -0.57 -2.86
N ALA A 46 5.84 -1.13 -1.76
CA ALA A 46 5.34 -0.36 -0.63
C ALA A 46 6.48 0.43 0.06
N TRP A 47 7.63 -0.19 0.28
CA TRP A 47 8.81 0.47 0.86
C TRP A 47 9.29 1.62 -0.02
N PHE A 48 9.48 1.37 -1.32
CA PHE A 48 9.92 2.39 -2.27
C PHE A 48 8.95 3.57 -2.31
N SER A 49 7.65 3.27 -2.27
CA SER A 49 6.60 4.28 -2.28
C SER A 49 6.60 5.12 -1.01
N LEU A 50 6.72 4.49 0.15
CA LEU A 50 6.71 5.17 1.44
C LEU A 50 8.01 5.94 1.68
N VAL A 51 9.15 5.27 1.56
CA VAL A 51 10.44 5.80 2.01
C VAL A 51 11.07 6.70 0.95
N GLU A 52 11.25 6.16 -0.27
CA GLU A 52 12.00 6.85 -1.32
C GLU A 52 11.18 7.97 -1.97
N ARG A 53 9.91 7.73 -2.25
CA ARG A 53 9.03 8.68 -2.94
C ARG A 53 8.20 9.52 -1.97
N GLY A 54 7.55 8.88 -1.03
CA GLY A 54 6.74 9.52 0.01
C GLY A 54 7.55 10.26 1.05
N ARG A 55 8.83 9.91 1.23
CA ARG A 55 9.71 10.47 2.29
C ARG A 55 8.99 10.46 3.63
N PHE A 56 8.35 9.33 3.89
CA PHE A 56 7.57 9.13 5.11
C PHE A 56 8.45 9.32 6.35
N THR A 57 7.91 9.98 7.34
CA THR A 57 8.50 10.16 8.67
C THR A 57 7.55 9.67 9.75
N GLU A 58 8.12 9.20 10.87
CA GLU A 58 7.34 8.75 12.03
C GLU A 58 6.31 9.81 12.46
N GLY A 59 5.10 9.37 12.80
CA GLY A 59 3.98 10.22 13.20
C GLY A 59 3.14 10.80 12.06
N GLU A 60 3.55 10.62 10.81
CA GLU A 60 2.72 11.05 9.66
C GLU A 60 1.52 10.15 9.44
N THR A 61 0.46 10.76 8.90
CA THR A 61 -0.76 10.05 8.47
C THR A 61 -0.63 9.63 7.00
N VAL A 62 -0.80 8.34 6.75
CA VAL A 62 -0.71 7.75 5.40
C VAL A 62 -2.07 7.19 4.98
N LEU A 63 -2.64 7.73 3.90
CA LEU A 63 -3.81 7.15 3.23
C LEU A 63 -3.34 6.15 2.18
N VAL A 64 -3.71 4.89 2.34
CA VAL A 64 -3.43 3.80 1.40
C VAL A 64 -4.70 3.49 0.62
N LEU A 65 -4.74 3.84 -0.65
CA LEU A 65 -5.85 3.50 -1.55
C LEU A 65 -5.72 2.04 -2.02
N GLY A 66 -6.84 1.35 -2.24
CA GLY A 66 -6.82 -0.07 -2.58
C GLY A 66 -6.14 -0.93 -1.51
N ALA A 67 -6.31 -0.56 -0.26
CA ALA A 67 -5.57 -1.07 0.89
C ALA A 67 -5.71 -2.59 1.12
N SER A 68 -6.75 -3.22 0.62
CA SER A 68 -6.96 -4.67 0.71
C SER A 68 -6.20 -5.50 -0.35
N GLY A 69 -5.49 -4.83 -1.27
CA GLY A 69 -4.59 -5.49 -2.22
C GLY A 69 -3.21 -5.78 -1.62
N GLY A 70 -2.38 -6.56 -2.33
CA GLY A 70 -1.05 -6.97 -1.83
C GLY A 70 -0.16 -5.81 -1.43
N VAL A 71 0.03 -4.80 -2.30
CA VAL A 71 0.84 -3.60 -1.98
C VAL A 71 0.19 -2.79 -0.86
N GLY A 72 -1.15 -2.69 -0.85
CA GLY A 72 -1.88 -1.98 0.18
C GLY A 72 -1.67 -2.59 1.57
N LEU A 73 -1.81 -3.91 1.71
CA LEU A 73 -1.57 -4.63 2.96
C LEU A 73 -0.12 -4.50 3.44
N ALA A 74 0.85 -4.56 2.50
CA ALA A 74 2.25 -4.34 2.82
C ALA A 74 2.51 -2.90 3.31
N ALA A 75 1.90 -1.90 2.65
CA ALA A 75 2.03 -0.51 3.05
C ALA A 75 1.46 -0.25 4.45
N LEU A 76 0.27 -0.79 4.78
CA LEU A 76 -0.32 -0.67 6.11
C LEU A 76 0.62 -1.24 7.20
N GLN A 77 1.17 -2.42 6.97
CA GLN A 77 2.12 -3.06 7.90
C GLN A 77 3.39 -2.22 8.08
N LEU A 78 3.94 -1.68 7.00
CA LEU A 78 5.13 -0.83 7.06
C LEU A 78 4.85 0.48 7.80
N VAL A 79 3.76 1.18 7.50
CA VAL A 79 3.38 2.43 8.18
C VAL A 79 3.27 2.19 9.68
N ARG A 80 2.55 1.14 10.10
CA ARG A 80 2.44 0.77 11.52
C ARG A 80 3.80 0.46 12.14
N ALA A 81 4.63 -0.34 11.47
CA ALA A 81 5.94 -0.73 11.97
C ALA A 81 6.91 0.45 12.11
N MET A 82 6.72 1.48 11.31
CA MET A 82 7.53 2.71 11.28
C MET A 82 6.93 3.85 12.12
N GLY A 83 5.89 3.57 12.93
CA GLY A 83 5.31 4.55 13.86
C GLY A 83 4.42 5.62 13.22
N GLY A 84 3.80 5.33 12.09
CA GLY A 84 2.84 6.21 11.44
C GLY A 84 1.38 5.80 11.65
N HIS A 85 0.47 6.66 11.21
CA HIS A 85 -0.98 6.50 11.28
C HIS A 85 -1.55 6.05 9.94
N ALA A 86 -1.98 4.80 9.81
CA ALA A 86 -2.45 4.23 8.56
C ALA A 86 -3.97 4.33 8.39
N LEU A 87 -4.43 4.96 7.31
CA LEU A 87 -5.82 5.00 6.87
C LEU A 87 -5.99 4.10 5.64
N ALA A 88 -6.93 3.16 5.69
CA ALA A 88 -7.16 2.18 4.63
C ALA A 88 -8.34 2.56 3.75
N GLY A 89 -8.12 2.98 2.51
CA GLY A 89 -9.15 3.18 1.50
C GLY A 89 -9.53 1.86 0.82
N ILE A 90 -10.78 1.40 1.02
CA ILE A 90 -11.30 0.16 0.43
C ILE A 90 -12.71 0.38 -0.15
N ALA A 91 -13.04 -0.36 -1.20
CA ALA A 91 -14.38 -0.35 -1.81
C ALA A 91 -15.26 -1.55 -1.37
N ASN A 92 -14.67 -2.55 -0.73
CA ASN A 92 -15.42 -3.69 -0.20
C ASN A 92 -15.37 -3.70 1.33
N PRO A 93 -16.51 -3.45 2.02
CA PRO A 93 -16.57 -3.40 3.47
C PRO A 93 -16.23 -4.74 4.15
N ASP A 94 -16.42 -5.88 3.47
CA ASP A 94 -16.07 -7.21 3.99
C ASP A 94 -14.55 -7.36 4.22
N LYS A 95 -13.74 -6.46 3.67
CA LYS A 95 -12.29 -6.42 3.86
C LYS A 95 -11.83 -5.52 5.01
N ALA A 96 -12.76 -4.95 5.76
CA ALA A 96 -12.43 -4.01 6.83
C ALA A 96 -11.55 -4.65 7.93
N ASP A 97 -11.87 -5.86 8.36
CA ASP A 97 -11.09 -6.54 9.38
C ASP A 97 -9.69 -6.93 8.87
N LEU A 98 -9.59 -7.37 7.62
CA LEU A 98 -8.31 -7.67 6.97
C LEU A 98 -7.36 -6.47 7.02
N VAL A 99 -7.83 -5.27 6.69
CA VAL A 99 -6.97 -4.07 6.68
C VAL A 99 -6.66 -3.58 8.10
N ARG A 100 -7.57 -3.74 9.06
CA ARG A 100 -7.31 -3.44 10.47
C ARG A 100 -6.24 -4.37 11.05
N ASP A 101 -6.33 -5.67 10.79
CA ASP A 101 -5.33 -6.65 11.21
C ASP A 101 -3.95 -6.33 10.61
N ALA A 102 -3.92 -5.82 9.37
CA ALA A 102 -2.70 -5.34 8.72
C ALA A 102 -2.15 -4.04 9.32
N GLY A 103 -2.90 -3.33 10.16
CA GLY A 103 -2.42 -2.14 10.85
C GLY A 103 -3.15 -0.84 10.54
N ALA A 104 -4.27 -0.88 9.82
CA ALA A 104 -5.08 0.31 9.61
C ALA A 104 -5.76 0.77 10.91
N GLU A 105 -5.59 2.04 11.26
CA GLU A 105 -6.28 2.67 12.39
C GLU A 105 -7.73 3.04 12.06
N ALA A 106 -7.97 3.38 10.78
CA ALA A 106 -9.32 3.67 10.29
C ALA A 106 -9.50 3.20 8.85
N VAL A 107 -10.77 3.00 8.48
CA VAL A 107 -11.18 2.59 7.13
C VAL A 107 -11.90 3.77 6.46
N ILE A 108 -11.50 4.08 5.24
CA ILE A 108 -12.12 5.06 4.36
C ILE A 108 -12.92 4.30 3.31
N ASP A 109 -14.22 4.53 3.25
CA ASP A 109 -15.11 3.90 2.29
C ASP A 109 -14.97 4.58 0.92
N LEU A 110 -14.54 3.81 -0.08
CA LEU A 110 -14.42 4.26 -1.48
C LEU A 110 -15.64 3.89 -2.33
N ALA A 111 -16.62 3.15 -1.79
CA ALA A 111 -17.82 2.69 -2.51
C ALA A 111 -19.03 3.61 -2.28
N VAL A 112 -18.79 4.91 -2.26
CA VAL A 112 -19.82 5.93 -1.98
C VAL A 112 -20.18 6.72 -3.23
N ASP A 113 -21.44 7.15 -3.38
CA ASP A 113 -21.94 7.84 -4.58
C ASP A 113 -21.23 9.19 -4.85
N ASN A 114 -20.89 9.95 -3.82
CA ASN A 114 -20.14 11.22 -3.92
C ASN A 114 -18.71 11.02 -3.39
N LEU A 115 -17.93 10.17 -4.05
CA LEU A 115 -16.57 9.84 -3.64
C LEU A 115 -15.70 11.08 -3.44
N ARG A 116 -15.82 12.07 -4.32
CA ARG A 116 -14.97 13.27 -4.33
C ARG A 116 -15.03 14.07 -3.01
N ASP A 117 -16.22 14.27 -2.46
CA ASP A 117 -16.38 15.00 -1.21
C ASP A 117 -16.33 14.05 -0.01
N SER A 118 -16.93 12.88 -0.12
CA SER A 118 -16.96 11.90 0.95
C SER A 118 -15.57 11.43 1.37
N LEU A 119 -14.65 11.13 0.44
CA LEU A 119 -13.30 10.69 0.77
C LEU A 119 -12.56 11.77 1.58
N ARG A 120 -12.62 13.03 1.10
CA ARG A 120 -12.02 14.15 1.83
C ARG A 120 -12.62 14.29 3.23
N ASP A 121 -13.93 14.27 3.34
CA ASP A 121 -14.64 14.50 4.61
C ASP A 121 -14.33 13.37 5.61
N GLN A 122 -14.25 12.12 5.16
CA GLN A 122 -13.84 10.99 5.99
C GLN A 122 -12.39 11.16 6.51
N VAL A 123 -11.44 11.50 5.64
CA VAL A 123 -10.04 11.72 6.04
C VAL A 123 -9.94 12.92 6.98
N PHE A 124 -10.62 14.03 6.70
CA PHE A 124 -10.58 15.23 7.54
C PHE A 124 -11.20 15.01 8.91
N ALA A 125 -12.27 14.19 9.00
CA ALA A 125 -12.87 13.84 10.28
C ALA A 125 -11.89 13.10 11.20
N ILE A 126 -11.02 12.24 10.63
CA ILE A 126 -10.03 11.45 11.38
C ILE A 126 -8.81 12.30 11.72
N THR A 127 -8.41 13.18 10.80
CA THR A 127 -7.16 13.98 10.92
C THR A 127 -7.40 15.39 11.47
N GLU A 128 -8.56 15.67 12.03
CA GLU A 128 -8.93 16.98 12.57
C GLU A 128 -8.76 18.12 11.54
N GLY A 129 -9.09 17.83 10.27
CA GLY A 129 -9.00 18.78 9.17
C GLY A 129 -7.62 18.93 8.54
N ARG A 130 -6.60 18.19 9.01
CA ARG A 130 -5.22 18.30 8.47
C ARG A 130 -5.05 17.63 7.11
N GLY A 131 -5.73 16.49 6.89
CA GLY A 131 -5.54 15.64 5.72
C GLY A 131 -4.42 14.61 5.92
N ALA A 132 -4.17 13.80 4.87
CA ALA A 132 -3.12 12.79 4.85
C ALA A 132 -1.78 13.38 4.40
N ASP A 133 -0.71 13.11 5.15
CA ASP A 133 0.64 13.57 4.82
C ASP A 133 1.21 12.85 3.61
N VAL A 134 0.91 11.55 3.48
CA VAL A 134 1.26 10.73 2.32
C VAL A 134 0.02 10.00 1.82
N VAL A 135 -0.17 9.97 0.52
CA VAL A 135 -1.17 9.11 -0.13
C VAL A 135 -0.46 8.13 -1.06
N ILE A 136 -0.73 6.84 -0.91
CA ILE A 136 -0.26 5.79 -1.81
C ILE A 136 -1.41 5.38 -2.71
N ASP A 137 -1.26 5.59 -4.01
CA ASP A 137 -2.30 5.36 -5.01
C ASP A 137 -1.90 4.32 -6.07
N PRO A 138 -2.40 3.08 -5.95
CA PRO A 138 -2.32 2.07 -6.99
C PRO A 138 -3.52 2.08 -7.96
N LEU A 139 -4.52 2.94 -7.74
CA LEU A 139 -5.82 2.89 -8.41
C LEU A 139 -5.94 3.89 -9.56
N GLY A 140 -5.50 5.14 -9.34
CA GLY A 140 -5.70 6.20 -10.31
C GLY A 140 -7.15 6.62 -10.47
N ASP A 141 -7.49 7.12 -11.68
CA ASP A 141 -8.84 7.50 -12.10
C ASP A 141 -9.51 8.52 -11.14
N ASP A 142 -10.83 8.45 -10.98
CA ASP A 142 -11.62 9.34 -10.13
C ASP A 142 -11.24 9.23 -8.64
N ILE A 143 -10.68 8.10 -8.24
CA ILE A 143 -10.19 7.89 -6.87
C ILE A 143 -8.97 8.78 -6.60
N PHE A 144 -8.06 8.92 -7.56
CA PHE A 144 -6.95 9.88 -7.48
C PHE A 144 -7.46 11.31 -7.31
N ASP A 145 -8.40 11.74 -8.18
CA ASP A 145 -8.95 13.09 -8.16
C ASP A 145 -9.65 13.40 -6.82
N ALA A 146 -10.33 12.40 -6.24
CA ALA A 146 -10.94 12.52 -4.92
C ALA A 146 -9.89 12.60 -3.80
N ALA A 147 -8.90 11.71 -3.82
CA ALA A 147 -7.87 11.62 -2.78
C ALA A 147 -6.94 12.84 -2.78
N LEU A 148 -6.68 13.46 -3.93
CA LEU A 148 -5.88 14.68 -4.02
C LEU A 148 -6.43 15.81 -3.14
N ARG A 149 -7.74 15.85 -2.91
CA ARG A 149 -8.40 16.84 -2.05
C ARG A 149 -8.30 16.53 -0.55
N ALA A 150 -7.86 15.33 -0.22
CA ALA A 150 -7.64 14.87 1.16
C ALA A 150 -6.17 14.94 1.59
N VAL A 151 -5.28 15.38 0.69
CA VAL A 151 -3.86 15.56 0.98
C VAL A 151 -3.66 16.74 1.92
N ALA A 152 -2.81 16.57 2.93
CA ALA A 152 -2.42 17.63 3.85
C ALA A 152 -1.60 18.72 3.15
N TRP A 153 -1.52 19.90 3.77
CA TRP A 153 -0.62 20.96 3.29
C TRP A 153 0.82 20.44 3.22
N ARG A 154 1.44 20.53 2.04
CA ARG A 154 2.76 19.95 1.73
C ARG A 154 2.81 18.42 1.74
N GLY A 155 1.66 17.75 1.78
CA GLY A 155 1.57 16.29 1.64
C GLY A 155 2.06 15.80 0.28
N ARG A 156 2.24 14.50 0.15
CA ARG A 156 2.76 13.84 -1.05
C ARG A 156 1.77 12.80 -1.57
N MET A 157 1.51 12.83 -2.86
CA MET A 157 0.71 11.84 -3.56
C MET A 157 1.67 10.94 -4.36
N VAL A 158 1.74 9.66 -4.01
CA VAL A 158 2.63 8.68 -4.65
C VAL A 158 1.79 7.75 -5.51
N VAL A 159 1.78 7.99 -6.80
CA VAL A 159 1.08 7.14 -7.78
C VAL A 159 1.96 5.96 -8.14
N ILE A 160 1.47 4.74 -7.91
CA ILE A 160 2.18 3.50 -8.17
C ILE A 160 1.44 2.60 -9.17
N GLY A 161 0.24 2.98 -9.56
CA GLY A 161 -0.59 2.24 -10.51
C GLY A 161 -1.83 3.00 -10.93
N PHE A 162 -2.62 2.37 -11.77
CA PHE A 162 -3.87 2.90 -12.32
C PHE A 162 -4.85 1.76 -12.58
N ALA A 163 -5.02 0.89 -11.57
CA ALA A 163 -5.86 -0.31 -11.68
C ALA A 163 -7.35 0.00 -11.90
N ALA A 164 -7.81 1.19 -11.54
CA ALA A 164 -9.19 1.62 -11.79
C ALA A 164 -9.43 2.14 -13.23
N GLY A 165 -8.37 2.49 -13.97
CA GLY A 165 -8.51 2.91 -15.38
C GLY A 165 -7.54 4.00 -15.81
N ARG A 166 -7.95 5.26 -15.79
CA ARG A 166 -7.20 6.40 -16.31
C ARG A 166 -5.91 6.66 -15.51
N ILE A 167 -4.82 6.91 -16.22
CA ILE A 167 -3.58 7.43 -15.62
C ILE A 167 -3.84 8.89 -15.22
N PRO A 168 -3.65 9.25 -13.95
CA PRO A 168 -3.91 10.60 -13.47
C PRO A 168 -2.89 11.64 -13.99
#